data_b68c291dfc554bc0f2a46232b3f439a0
#
_entry.id   b68c291dfc554bc0f2a46232b3f439a0
#
_cell.length_a   1.000
_cell.length_b   1.000
_cell.length_c   1.000
_cell.angle_alpha   90.00
_cell.angle_beta   90.00
_cell.angle_gamma   90.00
#
_symmetry.space_group_name_H-M   'P 1'
#
loop_
_entity.id
_entity.type
_entity.pdbx_description
1 polymer ?
#
loop_
_entity_poly.entity_id
_entity_poly.type
_entity_poly.pdbx_seq_one_letter_code
_entity_poly.pdbx_strand_id
1 'polypeptide(L)'
;KVLHLISGGDVGGAKTHVLSLLHGLGKTEQVRLVCFREGEFAEDARALGIDTVVMETSVQAAIGRLAQMIRAEGFQIVHCHGARANLTGAVLRRKIQVPIVTTVHSDYRLDYLGRPLHRLTYGTINTVALRMFDYHIGVSDAMAQLLISRGFDPQTMFAIYNGIDFSPVAPKLDRGAYLRSVGMEAAEDSVVFGIAARLDPVKDVGTLIRGFSIAVKTHPNIRLLIAGD
;
A
#
# COMPACT_ATOMS: atom_id res chain seq x y z
N LYS A 1 12.60 2.12 18.63
CA LYS A 1 11.46 3.00 18.45
C LYS A 1 11.42 3.46 16.99
N VAL A 2 10.30 3.25 16.29
CA VAL A 2 10.16 3.47 14.84
C VAL A 2 9.09 4.52 14.56
N LEU A 3 9.41 5.49 13.70
CA LEU A 3 8.48 6.48 13.18
C LEU A 3 8.06 6.10 11.78
N HIS A 4 6.77 5.83 11.57
CA HIS A 4 6.21 5.54 10.26
C HIS A 4 5.55 6.79 9.65
N LEU A 5 5.82 7.03 8.37
CA LEU A 5 5.25 8.16 7.61
C LEU A 5 4.39 7.64 6.47
N ILE A 6 3.18 8.17 6.33
CA ILE A 6 2.27 7.82 5.24
C ILE A 6 1.46 9.04 4.79
N SER A 7 0.92 8.99 3.56
CA SER A 7 0.05 10.06 3.06
C SER A 7 -1.21 10.23 3.90
N GLY A 8 -1.84 9.13 4.32
CA GLY A 8 -3.13 9.13 5.04
C GLY A 8 -4.36 9.13 4.11
N GLY A 9 -4.16 9.17 2.80
CA GLY A 9 -5.21 8.99 1.80
C GLY A 9 -5.10 7.65 1.05
N ASP A 10 -4.26 6.75 1.55
CA ASP A 10 -4.00 5.45 0.93
C ASP A 10 -5.19 4.51 1.20
N VAL A 11 -5.55 3.73 0.19
CA VAL A 11 -6.67 2.78 0.22
C VAL A 11 -6.22 1.39 -0.25
N GLY A 12 -7.05 0.38 -0.01
CA GLY A 12 -6.81 -0.99 -0.47
C GLY A 12 -5.61 -1.66 0.21
N GLY A 13 -4.85 -2.45 -0.55
CA GLY A 13 -3.79 -3.31 -0.02
C GLY A 13 -2.67 -2.57 0.74
N ALA A 14 -2.29 -1.37 0.32
CA ALA A 14 -1.29 -0.57 1.02
C ALA A 14 -1.77 -0.14 2.41
N LYS A 15 -3.04 0.30 2.53
CA LYS A 15 -3.68 0.63 3.82
C LYS A 15 -3.67 -0.58 4.74
N THR A 16 -4.22 -1.70 4.27
CA THR A 16 -4.30 -2.94 5.05
C THR A 16 -2.92 -3.40 5.53
N HIS A 17 -1.93 -3.40 4.63
CA HIS A 17 -0.57 -3.79 4.99
C HIS A 17 0.01 -2.91 6.09
N VAL A 18 -0.04 -1.58 5.94
CA VAL A 18 0.57 -0.67 6.92
C VAL A 18 -0.11 -0.77 8.27
N LEU A 19 -1.44 -0.84 8.32
CA LEU A 19 -2.19 -1.00 9.57
C LEU A 19 -1.86 -2.33 10.26
N SER A 20 -1.84 -3.44 9.51
CA SER A 20 -1.46 -4.76 10.05
C SER A 20 -0.02 -4.79 10.54
N LEU A 21 0.91 -4.21 9.79
CA LEU A 21 2.31 -4.09 10.17
C LEU A 21 2.47 -3.33 11.49
N LEU A 22 1.86 -2.16 11.59
CA LEU A 22 1.98 -1.31 12.77
C LEU A 22 1.30 -1.92 14.00
N HIS A 23 0.12 -2.53 13.81
CA HIS A 23 -0.55 -3.26 14.90
C HIS A 23 0.29 -4.45 15.39
N GLY A 24 0.88 -5.22 14.46
CA GLY A 24 1.76 -6.34 14.82
C GLY A 24 3.06 -5.89 15.47
N LEU A 25 3.74 -4.92 14.88
CA LEU A 25 5.02 -4.39 15.37
C LEU A 25 4.87 -3.67 16.72
N GLY A 26 3.74 -3.00 16.95
CA GLY A 26 3.43 -2.34 18.21
C GLY A 26 3.34 -3.26 19.44
N LYS A 27 3.28 -4.59 19.24
CA LYS A 27 3.30 -5.58 20.33
C LYS A 27 4.70 -5.77 20.92
N THR A 28 5.75 -5.47 20.16
CA THR A 28 7.14 -5.67 20.58
C THR A 28 7.97 -4.40 20.53
N GLU A 29 7.57 -3.44 19.70
CA GLU A 29 8.30 -2.21 19.45
C GLU A 29 7.46 -0.96 19.73
N GLN A 30 8.11 0.13 20.09
CA GLN A 30 7.45 1.42 20.15
C GLN A 30 7.32 1.99 18.74
N VAL A 31 6.11 2.07 18.23
CA VAL A 31 5.80 2.60 16.92
C VAL A 31 4.92 3.83 17.03
N ARG A 32 5.17 4.82 16.17
CA ARG A 32 4.27 5.96 15.93
C ARG A 32 4.02 6.11 14.45
N LEU A 33 2.79 6.42 14.11
CA LEU A 33 2.37 6.75 12.76
C LEU A 33 2.16 8.26 12.61
N VAL A 34 2.73 8.83 11.57
CA VAL A 34 2.41 10.20 11.12
C VAL A 34 1.68 10.10 9.78
N CYS A 35 0.42 10.54 9.77
CA CYS A 35 -0.37 10.75 8.56
C CYS A 35 -0.26 12.22 8.13
N PHE A 36 -0.05 12.46 6.83
CA PHE A 36 -0.03 13.84 6.29
C PHE A 36 -1.43 14.36 5.91
N ARG A 37 -2.45 13.60 6.22
CA ARG A 37 -3.86 13.94 5.99
C ARG A 37 -4.73 13.25 7.03
N GLU A 38 -5.72 13.96 7.54
CA GLU A 38 -6.80 13.36 8.35
C GLU A 38 -7.73 12.56 7.43
N GLY A 39 -8.41 11.57 7.96
CA GLY A 39 -9.39 10.75 7.27
C GLY A 39 -9.40 9.30 7.76
N GLU A 40 -10.12 8.46 7.04
CA GLU A 40 -10.39 7.06 7.38
C GLU A 40 -9.13 6.24 7.75
N PHE A 41 -7.99 6.54 7.11
CA PHE A 41 -6.74 5.84 7.44
C PHE A 41 -6.28 6.14 8.87
N ALA A 42 -6.30 7.42 9.27
CA ALA A 42 -5.87 7.83 10.60
C ALA A 42 -6.88 7.39 11.67
N GLU A 43 -8.17 7.38 11.34
CA GLU A 43 -9.25 6.88 12.20
C GLU A 43 -9.08 5.38 12.47
N ASP A 44 -8.88 4.57 11.44
CA ASP A 44 -8.66 3.13 11.55
C ASP A 44 -7.38 2.81 12.34
N ALA A 45 -6.30 3.58 12.12
CA ALA A 45 -5.06 3.41 12.86
C ALA A 45 -5.28 3.65 14.38
N ARG A 46 -6.01 4.72 14.73
CA ARG A 46 -6.37 5.00 16.13
C ARG A 46 -7.28 3.91 16.73
N ALA A 47 -8.26 3.43 15.94
CA ALA A 47 -9.15 2.35 16.37
C ALA A 47 -8.39 1.04 16.66
N LEU A 48 -7.26 0.80 15.98
CA LEU A 48 -6.36 -0.32 16.24
C LEU A 48 -5.37 -0.06 17.40
N GLY A 49 -5.48 1.07 18.10
CA GLY A 49 -4.59 1.45 19.21
C GLY A 49 -3.20 1.91 18.75
N ILE A 50 -3.01 2.25 17.49
CA ILE A 50 -1.74 2.75 16.98
C ILE A 50 -1.58 4.22 17.37
N ASP A 51 -0.44 4.58 18.00
CA ASP A 51 -0.09 5.98 18.30
C ASP A 51 0.01 6.77 16.99
N THR A 52 -1.01 7.60 16.72
CA THR A 52 -1.20 8.24 15.43
C THR A 52 -1.29 9.75 15.56
N VAL A 53 -0.39 10.44 14.88
CA VAL A 53 -0.34 11.90 14.76
C VAL A 53 -0.71 12.30 13.34
N VAL A 54 -1.60 13.26 13.20
CA VAL A 54 -1.91 13.87 11.90
C VAL A 54 -1.17 15.19 11.76
N MET A 55 -0.49 15.36 10.62
CA MET A 55 0.34 16.52 10.32
C MET A 55 -0.07 17.11 8.97
N GLU A 56 -1.23 17.77 8.95
CA GLU A 56 -1.76 18.46 7.76
C GLU A 56 -0.99 19.76 7.53
N THR A 57 0.13 19.65 6.85
CA THR A 57 0.97 20.80 6.56
C THR A 57 1.76 20.59 5.25
N SER A 58 2.42 21.64 4.79
CA SER A 58 3.34 21.52 3.65
C SER A 58 4.50 20.58 3.99
N VAL A 59 5.09 19.95 2.98
CA VAL A 59 6.28 19.08 3.15
C VAL A 59 7.38 19.83 3.90
N GLN A 60 7.60 21.10 3.56
CA GLN A 60 8.65 21.91 4.19
C GLN A 60 8.43 22.14 5.68
N ALA A 61 7.20 22.44 6.10
CA ALA A 61 6.85 22.62 7.52
C ALA A 61 6.89 21.28 8.27
N ALA A 62 6.47 20.19 7.63
CA ALA A 62 6.53 18.83 8.21
C ALA A 62 7.98 18.44 8.56
N ILE A 63 8.94 18.72 7.70
CA ILE A 63 10.35 18.35 7.90
C ILE A 63 10.91 18.90 9.21
N GLY A 64 10.65 20.17 9.52
CA GLY A 64 11.11 20.79 10.78
C GLY A 64 10.52 20.09 12.01
N ARG A 65 9.20 19.86 12.01
CA ARG A 65 8.48 19.19 13.09
C ARG A 65 8.91 17.73 13.26
N LEU A 66 9.07 17.00 12.17
CA LEU A 66 9.55 15.62 12.19
C LEU A 66 10.96 15.51 12.72
N ALA A 67 11.89 16.36 12.27
CA ALA A 67 13.26 16.36 12.74
C ALA A 67 13.35 16.68 14.25
N GLN A 68 12.50 17.58 14.75
CA GLN A 68 12.40 17.86 16.18
C GLN A 68 11.83 16.66 16.95
N MET A 69 10.74 16.08 16.48
CA MET A 69 10.10 14.90 17.08
C MET A 69 11.07 13.73 17.17
N ILE A 70 11.81 13.43 16.08
CA ILE A 70 12.76 12.32 16.04
C ILE A 70 13.84 12.50 17.10
N ARG A 71 14.40 13.70 17.24
CA ARG A 71 15.44 13.98 18.25
C ARG A 71 14.89 13.99 19.67
N ALA A 72 13.77 14.68 19.89
CA ALA A 72 13.22 14.87 21.24
C ALA A 72 12.70 13.56 21.83
N GLU A 73 12.16 12.68 21.01
CA GLU A 73 11.56 11.43 21.47
C GLU A 73 12.44 10.18 21.25
N GLY A 74 13.60 10.33 20.63
CA GLY A 74 14.57 9.26 20.45
C GLY A 74 14.14 8.18 19.48
N PHE A 75 13.48 8.57 18.35
CA PHE A 75 13.22 7.63 17.26
C PHE A 75 14.53 7.17 16.63
N GLN A 76 14.64 5.88 16.35
CA GLN A 76 15.86 5.23 15.87
C GLN A 76 15.79 4.90 14.36
N ILE A 77 14.59 4.81 13.81
CA ILE A 77 14.33 4.51 12.40
C ILE A 77 13.14 5.35 11.94
N VAL A 78 13.21 5.82 10.70
CA VAL A 78 12.08 6.40 9.98
C VAL A 78 11.68 5.47 8.83
N HIS A 79 10.43 5.05 8.79
CA HIS A 79 9.91 4.17 7.76
C HIS A 79 8.84 4.88 6.93
N CYS A 80 9.06 5.02 5.63
CA CYS A 80 8.19 5.74 4.72
C CYS A 80 7.34 4.78 3.87
N HIS A 81 6.08 5.16 3.65
CA HIS A 81 5.13 4.42 2.81
C HIS A 81 4.50 5.38 1.80
N GLY A 82 4.73 5.11 0.50
CA GLY A 82 4.15 5.87 -0.60
C GLY A 82 4.84 7.18 -0.95
N ALA A 83 4.48 7.76 -2.09
CA ALA A 83 5.24 8.83 -2.74
C ALA A 83 5.40 10.10 -1.90
N ARG A 84 4.34 10.55 -1.19
CA ARG A 84 4.42 11.75 -0.34
C ARG A 84 5.35 11.54 0.86
N ALA A 85 5.27 10.38 1.50
CA ALA A 85 6.15 10.03 2.60
C ALA A 85 7.61 9.89 2.11
N ASN A 86 7.81 9.29 0.94
CA ASN A 86 9.13 9.15 0.32
C ASN A 86 9.77 10.53 0.04
N LEU A 87 9.01 11.45 -0.56
CA LEU A 87 9.51 12.82 -0.77
C LEU A 87 9.89 13.50 0.55
N THR A 88 9.02 13.38 1.55
CA THR A 88 9.28 13.96 2.89
C THR A 88 10.51 13.34 3.53
N GLY A 89 10.63 12.00 3.50
CA GLY A 89 11.77 11.25 4.03
C GLY A 89 13.08 11.60 3.35
N ALA A 90 13.10 11.70 2.02
CA ALA A 90 14.29 12.07 1.24
C ALA A 90 14.84 13.45 1.63
N VAL A 91 13.96 14.43 1.87
CA VAL A 91 14.41 15.76 2.33
C VAL A 91 14.78 15.74 3.82
N LEU A 92 14.01 15.01 4.65
CA LEU A 92 14.26 14.84 6.08
C LEU A 92 15.64 14.23 6.36
N ARG A 93 16.12 13.32 5.48
CA ARG A 93 17.44 12.68 5.52
C ARG A 93 18.57 13.64 5.80
N ARG A 94 18.48 14.88 5.29
CA ARG A 94 19.50 15.90 5.47
C ARG A 94 19.51 16.55 6.86
N LYS A 95 18.49 16.26 7.69
CA LYS A 95 18.30 16.88 9.01
C LYS A 95 18.35 15.90 10.17
N ILE A 96 18.45 14.61 9.89
CA ILE A 96 18.47 13.53 10.88
C ILE A 96 19.67 12.60 10.62
N GLN A 97 20.05 11.84 11.64
CA GLN A 97 21.16 10.87 11.56
C GLN A 97 20.68 9.42 11.68
N VAL A 98 19.37 9.22 11.92
CA VAL A 98 18.78 7.88 11.97
C VAL A 98 18.52 7.35 10.57
N PRO A 99 18.63 6.04 10.34
CA PRO A 99 18.37 5.44 9.04
C PRO A 99 16.91 5.64 8.61
N ILE A 100 16.73 5.81 7.30
CA ILE A 100 15.41 5.91 6.66
C ILE A 100 15.23 4.73 5.73
N VAL A 101 14.10 4.04 5.90
CA VAL A 101 13.69 2.90 5.09
C VAL A 101 12.38 3.21 4.36
N THR A 102 12.17 2.60 3.21
CA THR A 102 10.89 2.66 2.50
C THR A 102 10.40 1.28 2.09
N THR A 103 9.08 1.07 2.16
CA THR A 103 8.43 -0.10 1.55
C THR A 103 7.82 0.28 0.20
N VAL A 104 8.19 -0.48 -0.82
CA VAL A 104 7.67 -0.34 -2.18
C VAL A 104 6.59 -1.39 -2.40
N HIS A 105 5.33 -0.93 -2.48
CA HIS A 105 4.13 -1.78 -2.54
C HIS A 105 3.73 -2.15 -3.97
N SER A 106 4.15 -1.37 -4.96
CA SER A 106 3.81 -1.54 -6.37
C SER A 106 4.97 -1.08 -7.26
N ASP A 107 4.90 -1.39 -8.55
CA ASP A 107 5.81 -0.79 -9.49
C ASP A 107 5.54 0.72 -9.60
N TYR A 108 6.37 1.51 -8.93
CA TYR A 108 6.22 2.97 -8.87
C TYR A 108 6.22 3.65 -10.23
N ARG A 109 6.71 2.99 -11.30
CA ARG A 109 6.64 3.51 -12.68
C ARG A 109 5.27 3.36 -13.28
N LEU A 110 4.44 2.47 -12.74
CA LEU A 110 3.08 2.20 -13.20
C LEU A 110 2.02 2.97 -12.38
N ASP A 111 2.38 3.56 -11.23
CA ASP A 111 1.43 4.25 -10.35
C ASP A 111 0.69 5.43 -11.02
N TYR A 112 1.26 5.95 -12.12
CA TYR A 112 0.69 7.08 -12.86
C TYR A 112 0.32 6.71 -14.31
N LEU A 113 0.00 5.43 -14.59
CA LEU A 113 -0.51 5.01 -15.89
C LEU A 113 -1.81 5.78 -16.22
N GLY A 114 -1.88 6.29 -17.46
CA GLY A 114 -3.00 7.11 -17.90
C GLY A 114 -2.94 8.59 -17.48
N ARG A 115 -1.92 9.01 -16.70
CA ARG A 115 -1.72 10.40 -16.27
C ARG A 115 -0.31 10.90 -16.62
N PRO A 116 -0.03 11.24 -17.89
CA PRO A 116 1.34 11.49 -18.37
C PRO A 116 2.04 12.66 -17.65
N LEU A 117 1.32 13.74 -17.33
CA LEU A 117 1.89 14.87 -16.59
C LEU A 117 2.28 14.48 -15.15
N HIS A 118 1.44 13.71 -14.46
CA HIS A 118 1.75 13.19 -13.12
C HIS A 118 2.92 12.21 -13.15
N ARG A 119 3.04 11.39 -14.20
CA ARG A 119 4.16 10.48 -14.40
C ARG A 119 5.47 11.24 -14.57
N LEU A 120 5.47 12.32 -15.37
CA LEU A 120 6.67 13.12 -15.63
C LEU A 120 7.13 13.89 -14.37
N THR A 121 6.21 14.33 -13.52
CA THR A 121 6.51 15.11 -12.31
C THR A 121 6.66 14.22 -11.08
N TYR A 122 5.55 13.69 -10.57
CA TYR A 122 5.55 12.89 -9.33
C TYR A 122 6.29 11.55 -9.48
N GLY A 123 6.21 10.89 -10.63
CA GLY A 123 6.92 9.65 -10.89
C GLY A 123 8.44 9.86 -10.89
N THR A 124 8.92 10.93 -11.50
CA THR A 124 10.35 11.28 -11.51
C THR A 124 10.82 11.67 -10.12
N ILE A 125 10.07 12.53 -9.43
CA ILE A 125 10.40 12.97 -8.06
C ILE A 125 10.44 11.77 -7.10
N ASN A 126 9.45 10.86 -7.17
CA ASN A 126 9.44 9.65 -6.35
C ASN A 126 10.63 8.73 -6.68
N THR A 127 10.99 8.58 -7.95
CA THR A 127 12.16 7.79 -8.37
C THR A 127 13.46 8.32 -7.77
N VAL A 128 13.64 9.65 -7.77
CA VAL A 128 14.82 10.29 -7.16
C VAL A 128 14.77 10.16 -5.64
N ALA A 129 13.61 10.39 -5.03
CA ALA A 129 13.43 10.27 -3.59
C ALA A 129 13.77 8.85 -3.09
N LEU A 130 13.29 7.81 -3.78
CA LEU A 130 13.59 6.42 -3.44
C LEU A 130 15.09 6.13 -3.38
N ARG A 131 15.91 6.73 -4.24
CA ARG A 131 17.36 6.52 -4.26
C ARG A 131 18.11 7.20 -3.11
N MET A 132 17.44 8.02 -2.31
CA MET A 132 18.01 8.72 -1.16
C MET A 132 17.84 7.96 0.16
N PHE A 133 17.21 6.80 0.12
CA PHE A 133 16.94 5.99 1.31
C PHE A 133 18.12 5.06 1.63
N ASP A 134 18.31 4.78 2.92
CA ASP A 134 19.37 3.88 3.38
C ASP A 134 19.00 2.42 3.11
N TYR A 135 17.71 2.06 3.21
CA TYR A 135 17.22 0.71 2.99
C TYR A 135 15.88 0.71 2.26
N HIS A 136 15.64 -0.39 1.54
CA HIS A 136 14.44 -0.60 0.74
C HIS A 136 13.82 -1.95 1.06
N ILE A 137 12.51 -1.98 1.19
CA ILE A 137 11.74 -3.21 1.35
C ILE A 137 10.85 -3.37 0.12
N GLY A 138 11.03 -4.47 -0.61
CA GLY A 138 10.08 -4.94 -1.61
C GLY A 138 9.09 -5.91 -0.98
N VAL A 139 7.80 -5.78 -1.28
CA VAL A 139 6.74 -6.66 -0.73
C VAL A 139 6.76 -8.07 -1.29
N SER A 140 7.72 -8.41 -2.13
CA SER A 140 7.98 -9.76 -2.65
C SER A 140 9.39 -9.83 -3.23
N ASP A 141 9.92 -11.05 -3.43
CA ASP A 141 11.19 -11.26 -4.13
C ASP A 141 11.16 -10.65 -5.54
N ALA A 142 10.04 -10.82 -6.26
CA ALA A 142 9.87 -10.23 -7.59
C ALA A 142 10.00 -8.69 -7.56
N MET A 143 9.44 -8.04 -6.54
CA MET A 143 9.56 -6.59 -6.37
C MET A 143 10.99 -6.19 -6.01
N ALA A 144 11.65 -6.90 -5.11
CA ALA A 144 13.05 -6.64 -4.76
C ALA A 144 13.96 -6.80 -5.99
N GLN A 145 13.81 -7.87 -6.75
CA GLN A 145 14.56 -8.11 -7.99
C GLN A 145 14.29 -7.04 -9.06
N LEU A 146 13.05 -6.59 -9.19
CA LEU A 146 12.69 -5.50 -10.09
C LEU A 146 13.42 -4.20 -9.71
N LEU A 147 13.50 -3.87 -8.43
CA LEU A 147 14.22 -2.69 -7.96
C LEU A 147 15.73 -2.83 -8.19
N ILE A 148 16.32 -3.98 -7.90
CA ILE A 148 17.73 -4.28 -8.16
C ILE A 148 18.04 -4.14 -9.66
N SER A 149 17.19 -4.68 -10.54
CA SER A 149 17.35 -4.55 -12.00
C SER A 149 17.29 -3.09 -12.50
N ARG A 150 16.71 -2.20 -11.68
CA ARG A 150 16.66 -0.74 -11.93
C ARG A 150 17.82 0.01 -11.29
N GLY A 151 18.81 -0.69 -10.74
CA GLY A 151 20.04 -0.14 -10.19
C GLY A 151 19.94 0.30 -8.72
N PHE A 152 19.02 -0.31 -7.95
CA PHE A 152 19.06 -0.21 -6.48
C PHE A 152 20.11 -1.20 -5.94
N ASP A 153 20.76 -0.82 -4.84
CA ASP A 153 21.81 -1.63 -4.23
C ASP A 153 21.20 -2.91 -3.59
N PRO A 154 21.61 -4.11 -4.03
CA PRO A 154 21.13 -5.35 -3.45
C PRO A 154 21.51 -5.53 -1.97
N GLN A 155 22.59 -4.86 -1.47
CA GLN A 155 22.98 -4.97 -0.07
C GLN A 155 22.05 -4.22 0.88
N THR A 156 21.28 -3.27 0.37
CA THR A 156 20.31 -2.47 1.13
C THR A 156 18.86 -2.81 0.78
N MET A 157 18.65 -3.89 0.03
CA MET A 157 17.34 -4.35 -0.44
C MET A 157 16.87 -5.59 0.33
N PHE A 158 15.67 -5.53 0.87
CA PHE A 158 15.04 -6.63 1.58
C PHE A 158 13.72 -7.03 0.91
N ALA A 159 13.47 -8.32 0.77
CA ALA A 159 12.16 -8.83 0.40
C ALA A 159 11.41 -9.23 1.69
N ILE A 160 10.35 -8.49 2.00
CA ILE A 160 9.50 -8.79 3.16
C ILE A 160 8.05 -8.85 2.68
N TYR A 161 7.48 -10.05 2.72
CA TYR A 161 6.12 -10.30 2.26
C TYR A 161 5.09 -9.69 3.20
N ASN A 162 3.97 -9.24 2.63
CA ASN A 162 2.85 -8.77 3.42
C ASN A 162 2.30 -9.92 4.28
N GLY A 163 2.13 -9.65 5.57
CA GLY A 163 1.47 -10.59 6.48
C GLY A 163 -0.03 -10.68 6.19
N ILE A 164 -0.58 -11.87 6.34
CA ILE A 164 -2.02 -12.15 6.23
C ILE A 164 -2.44 -12.90 7.50
N ASP A 165 -3.56 -12.49 8.08
CA ASP A 165 -4.20 -13.24 9.14
C ASP A 165 -5.00 -14.38 8.50
N PHE A 166 -4.60 -15.62 8.81
CA PHE A 166 -5.29 -16.83 8.35
C PHE A 166 -6.40 -17.29 9.29
N SER A 167 -6.78 -16.50 10.28
CA SER A 167 -7.91 -16.81 11.14
C SER A 167 -9.17 -17.04 10.31
N PRO A 168 -9.94 -18.10 10.57
CA PRO A 168 -11.14 -18.37 9.81
C PRO A 168 -12.14 -17.22 9.93
N VAL A 169 -12.51 -16.67 8.79
CA VAL A 169 -13.62 -15.69 8.71
C VAL A 169 -14.88 -16.45 8.35
N ALA A 170 -15.82 -16.53 9.27
CA ALA A 170 -17.14 -17.09 8.98
C ALA A 170 -17.87 -16.20 7.96
N PRO A 171 -18.36 -16.74 6.85
CA PRO A 171 -19.13 -15.97 5.90
C PRO A 171 -20.41 -15.44 6.55
N LYS A 172 -20.76 -14.18 6.32
CA LYS A 172 -21.99 -13.56 6.84
C LYS A 172 -23.26 -14.09 6.16
N LEU A 173 -23.13 -14.55 4.93
CA LEU A 173 -24.20 -15.09 4.10
C LEU A 173 -23.73 -16.41 3.48
N ASP A 174 -24.67 -17.32 3.24
CA ASP A 174 -24.40 -18.44 2.35
C ASP A 174 -24.20 -17.96 0.91
N ARG A 175 -23.61 -18.83 0.06
CA ARG A 175 -23.32 -18.52 -1.33
C ARG A 175 -24.55 -18.01 -2.10
N GLY A 176 -25.68 -18.69 -1.98
CA GLY A 176 -26.89 -18.35 -2.72
C GLY A 176 -27.49 -17.02 -2.27
N ALA A 177 -27.55 -16.78 -0.96
CA ALA A 177 -28.00 -15.50 -0.41
C ALA A 177 -27.10 -14.35 -0.85
N TYR A 178 -25.78 -14.54 -0.84
CA TYR A 178 -24.84 -13.52 -1.31
C TYR A 178 -25.01 -13.21 -2.80
N LEU A 179 -25.08 -14.23 -3.66
CA LEU A 179 -25.23 -14.02 -5.10
C LEU A 179 -26.54 -13.29 -5.43
N ARG A 180 -27.65 -13.67 -4.77
CA ARG A 180 -28.92 -12.94 -4.92
C ARG A 180 -28.81 -11.47 -4.47
N SER A 181 -28.08 -11.21 -3.38
CA SER A 181 -27.94 -9.83 -2.86
C SER A 181 -27.21 -8.90 -3.83
N VAL A 182 -26.35 -9.45 -4.71
CA VAL A 182 -25.63 -8.70 -5.76
C VAL A 182 -26.31 -8.83 -7.13
N GLY A 183 -27.54 -9.35 -7.19
CA GLY A 183 -28.31 -9.47 -8.44
C GLY A 183 -27.80 -10.54 -9.40
N MET A 184 -27.03 -11.52 -8.93
CA MET A 184 -26.50 -12.59 -9.76
C MET A 184 -27.34 -13.85 -9.63
N GLU A 185 -27.96 -14.26 -10.75
CA GLU A 185 -28.56 -15.58 -10.87
C GLU A 185 -27.51 -16.62 -11.29
N ALA A 186 -27.32 -17.63 -10.46
CA ALA A 186 -26.41 -18.73 -10.73
C ALA A 186 -27.01 -20.03 -10.19
N ALA A 187 -26.96 -21.08 -11.01
CA ALA A 187 -27.35 -22.41 -10.58
C ALA A 187 -26.40 -22.92 -9.47
N GLU A 188 -26.83 -23.92 -8.70
CA GLU A 188 -26.07 -24.42 -7.58
C GLU A 188 -24.68 -24.96 -8.01
N ASP A 189 -24.62 -25.60 -9.18
CA ASP A 189 -23.44 -26.16 -9.81
C ASP A 189 -22.61 -25.13 -10.62
N SER A 190 -23.08 -23.87 -10.74
CA SER A 190 -22.34 -22.83 -11.47
C SER A 190 -21.01 -22.50 -10.80
N VAL A 191 -19.95 -22.37 -11.59
CA VAL A 191 -18.67 -21.86 -11.10
C VAL A 191 -18.65 -20.33 -11.18
N VAL A 192 -18.45 -19.68 -10.05
CA VAL A 192 -18.35 -18.22 -9.96
C VAL A 192 -16.90 -17.80 -9.79
N PHE A 193 -16.37 -17.09 -10.78
CA PHE A 193 -15.08 -16.42 -10.68
C PHE A 193 -15.30 -15.04 -10.09
N GLY A 194 -14.47 -14.65 -9.11
CA GLY A 194 -14.54 -13.34 -8.45
C GLY A 194 -13.24 -12.58 -8.53
N ILE A 195 -13.34 -11.26 -8.72
CA ILE A 195 -12.22 -10.33 -8.55
C ILE A 195 -12.67 -9.16 -7.68
N ALA A 196 -11.85 -8.81 -6.71
CA ALA A 196 -12.00 -7.58 -5.92
C ALA A 196 -10.81 -6.66 -6.24
N ALA A 197 -11.06 -5.58 -6.99
CA ALA A 197 -10.00 -4.67 -7.41
C ALA A 197 -10.56 -3.31 -7.83
N ARG A 198 -9.76 -2.24 -7.69
CA ARG A 198 -10.07 -0.95 -8.33
C ARG A 198 -10.13 -1.12 -9.85
N LEU A 199 -11.05 -0.41 -10.50
CA LEU A 199 -11.22 -0.46 -11.96
C LEU A 199 -10.23 0.48 -12.66
N ASP A 200 -8.96 0.42 -12.29
CA ASP A 200 -7.91 1.24 -12.90
C ASP A 200 -7.10 0.45 -13.98
N PRO A 201 -6.40 1.17 -14.88
CA PRO A 201 -5.66 0.53 -15.98
C PRO A 201 -4.63 -0.50 -15.54
N VAL A 202 -4.07 -0.37 -14.33
CA VAL A 202 -3.05 -1.29 -13.81
C VAL A 202 -3.63 -2.67 -13.52
N LYS A 203 -4.94 -2.75 -13.22
CA LYS A 203 -5.63 -4.01 -12.94
C LYS A 203 -6.10 -4.75 -14.18
N ASP A 204 -6.13 -4.05 -15.32
CA ASP A 204 -6.50 -4.60 -16.63
C ASP A 204 -7.75 -5.50 -16.64
N VAL A 205 -8.78 -5.06 -15.93
CA VAL A 205 -10.07 -5.78 -15.83
C VAL A 205 -10.69 -6.00 -17.22
N GLY A 206 -10.38 -5.13 -18.19
CA GLY A 206 -10.79 -5.28 -19.56
C GLY A 206 -10.28 -6.58 -20.21
N THR A 207 -9.03 -6.98 -19.95
CA THR A 207 -8.49 -8.26 -20.43
C THR A 207 -9.17 -9.44 -19.77
N LEU A 208 -9.46 -9.36 -18.46
CA LEU A 208 -10.25 -10.38 -17.76
C LEU A 208 -11.62 -10.58 -18.40
N ILE A 209 -12.36 -9.49 -18.68
CA ILE A 209 -13.69 -9.56 -19.29
C ILE A 209 -13.62 -10.17 -20.69
N ARG A 210 -12.65 -9.78 -21.51
CA ARG A 210 -12.44 -10.37 -22.86
C ARG A 210 -12.12 -11.87 -22.76
N GLY A 211 -11.22 -12.28 -21.87
CA GLY A 211 -10.91 -13.69 -21.66
C GLY A 211 -12.13 -14.49 -21.19
N PHE A 212 -12.88 -13.93 -20.23
CA PHE A 212 -14.09 -14.55 -19.72
C PHE A 212 -15.18 -14.69 -20.82
N SER A 213 -15.33 -13.69 -21.69
CA SER A 213 -16.28 -13.72 -22.82
C SER A 213 -15.98 -14.84 -23.83
N ILE A 214 -14.74 -15.30 -23.91
CA ILE A 214 -14.36 -16.47 -24.71
C ILE A 214 -14.70 -17.75 -23.96
N ALA A 215 -14.34 -17.84 -22.70
CA ALA A 215 -14.55 -19.03 -21.87
C ALA A 215 -16.04 -19.39 -21.73
N VAL A 216 -16.94 -18.39 -21.56
CA VAL A 216 -18.39 -18.64 -21.42
C VAL A 216 -19.02 -19.29 -22.65
N LYS A 217 -18.42 -19.15 -23.85
CA LYS A 217 -18.92 -19.78 -25.09
C LYS A 217 -18.82 -21.30 -25.06
N THR A 218 -17.81 -21.83 -24.38
CA THR A 218 -17.58 -23.27 -24.22
C THR A 218 -18.03 -23.80 -22.87
N HIS A 219 -18.16 -22.93 -21.87
CA HIS A 219 -18.56 -23.27 -20.51
C HIS A 219 -19.68 -22.34 -20.04
N PRO A 220 -20.94 -22.56 -20.48
CA PRO A 220 -22.05 -21.61 -20.23
C PRO A 220 -22.46 -21.50 -18.74
N ASN A 221 -22.03 -22.47 -17.92
CA ASN A 221 -22.34 -22.51 -16.48
C ASN A 221 -21.31 -21.78 -15.60
N ILE A 222 -20.54 -20.84 -16.16
CA ILE A 222 -19.64 -19.97 -15.40
C ILE A 222 -20.23 -18.57 -15.24
N ARG A 223 -19.86 -17.88 -14.17
CA ARG A 223 -20.23 -16.49 -13.89
C ARG A 223 -19.00 -15.70 -13.50
N LEU A 224 -19.01 -14.40 -13.76
CA LEU A 224 -17.94 -13.48 -13.33
C LEU A 224 -18.52 -12.40 -12.45
N LEU A 225 -17.99 -12.29 -11.24
CA LEU A 225 -18.32 -11.25 -10.28
C LEU A 225 -17.12 -10.29 -10.17
N ILE A 226 -17.37 -9.02 -10.42
CA ILE A 226 -16.36 -7.95 -10.32
C ILE A 226 -16.82 -7.01 -9.20
N ALA A 227 -16.04 -6.93 -8.14
CA ALA A 227 -16.24 -6.01 -7.03
C ALA A 227 -15.17 -4.93 -7.04
N GLY A 228 -15.58 -3.66 -7.23
CA GLY A 228 -14.69 -2.52 -7.28
C GLY A 228 -15.31 -1.29 -7.92
N ASP A 229 -14.61 -0.16 -7.79
CA ASP A 229 -14.96 1.18 -8.26
C ASP A 229 -13.83 1.82 -9.09
#